data_45785eef8e615eee683b7cdc4ad91dc8
#
_entry.id   45785eef8e615eee683b7cdc4ad91dc8
#
_cell.length_a   1.000
_cell.length_b   1.000
_cell.length_c   1.000
_cell.angle_alpha   90.00
_cell.angle_beta   90.00
_cell.angle_gamma   90.00
#
_symmetry.space_group_name_H-M   'P 1'
#
loop_
_entity.id
_entity.type
_entity.pdbx_description
1 polymer ?
#
loop_
_entity_poly.entity_id
_entity_poly.type
_entity_poly.pdbx_seq_one_letter_code
_entity_poly.pdbx_strand_id
1 'polypeptide(L)'
;MTTPAWTREEFERQLREHGRAYHIHHPFNVMLNTGRATPEQIRGWVANRYYYQINIPVKDAAIMANCDDREVRRNWVQRILDHDGYGDDPGGIESWLRLAEAVGLERRQVESLEMLLPGVRFAVDAYVNFARRAPWPEAVCASLTELFAPEIHRQRLATWPGHYPWIDSAGLAYFQSRVTQARRDVEFGLASTLRLFTTRAAQLRALEILRFKLDVLWQMNDAMGLALGVRS
;
A
#
# COMPACT_ATOMS: atom_id res chain seq x y z
N MET A 1 6.03 -8.08 -37.31
CA MET A 1 4.67 -7.49 -37.15
C MET A 1 4.52 -7.11 -35.69
N THR A 2 4.23 -5.84 -35.38
CA THR A 2 4.00 -5.41 -33.99
C THR A 2 2.60 -5.81 -33.57
N THR A 3 2.49 -6.53 -32.45
CA THR A 3 1.20 -6.90 -31.87
C THR A 3 0.40 -5.61 -31.57
N PRO A 4 -0.88 -5.51 -31.99
CA PRO A 4 -1.69 -4.32 -31.74
C PRO A 4 -1.86 -4.06 -30.23
N ALA A 5 -1.98 -2.80 -29.84
CA ALA A 5 -2.28 -2.43 -28.46
C ALA A 5 -3.65 -2.99 -28.04
N TRP A 6 -3.80 -3.29 -26.76
CA TRP A 6 -5.12 -3.55 -26.19
C TRP A 6 -5.99 -2.31 -26.26
N THR A 7 -7.31 -2.48 -26.36
CA THR A 7 -8.25 -1.39 -26.11
C THR A 7 -8.12 -0.93 -24.64
N ARG A 8 -8.69 0.23 -24.33
CA ARG A 8 -8.70 0.76 -22.98
C ARG A 8 -9.33 -0.23 -21.98
N GLU A 9 -10.45 -0.81 -22.36
CA GLU A 9 -11.22 -1.76 -21.55
C GLU A 9 -10.47 -3.09 -21.35
N GLU A 10 -9.82 -3.59 -22.40
CA GLU A 10 -8.99 -4.79 -22.32
C GLU A 10 -7.78 -4.56 -21.42
N PHE A 11 -7.10 -3.41 -21.56
CA PHE A 11 -5.95 -3.10 -20.73
C PHE A 11 -6.33 -2.93 -19.25
N GLU A 12 -7.42 -2.24 -18.95
CA GLU A 12 -7.94 -2.14 -17.58
C GLU A 12 -8.27 -3.53 -17.01
N ARG A 13 -8.89 -4.40 -17.79
CA ARG A 13 -9.16 -5.79 -17.37
C ARG A 13 -7.88 -6.52 -17.02
N GLN A 14 -6.84 -6.42 -17.86
CA GLN A 14 -5.54 -7.03 -17.59
C GLN A 14 -4.91 -6.52 -16.28
N LEU A 15 -4.97 -5.22 -16.02
CA LEU A 15 -4.51 -4.64 -14.74
C LEU A 15 -5.30 -5.21 -13.54
N ARG A 16 -6.63 -5.32 -13.65
CA ARG A 16 -7.49 -5.84 -12.56
C ARG A 16 -7.28 -7.33 -12.31
N GLU A 17 -6.97 -8.13 -13.32
CA GLU A 17 -6.69 -9.56 -13.18
C GLU A 17 -5.46 -9.83 -12.30
N HIS A 18 -4.50 -8.89 -12.22
CA HIS A 18 -3.37 -8.97 -11.31
C HIS A 18 -3.75 -8.90 -9.81
N GLY A 19 -4.97 -8.48 -9.49
CA GLY A 19 -5.52 -8.50 -8.13
C GLY A 19 -5.47 -9.87 -7.44
N ARG A 20 -5.40 -10.97 -8.21
CA ARG A 20 -5.22 -12.32 -7.66
C ARG A 20 -3.91 -12.49 -6.90
N ALA A 21 -2.88 -11.68 -7.21
CA ALA A 21 -1.60 -11.65 -6.51
C ALA A 21 -1.56 -10.57 -5.40
N TYR A 22 -2.67 -9.90 -5.12
CA TYR A 22 -2.71 -8.90 -4.04
C TYR A 22 -2.59 -9.57 -2.68
N HIS A 23 -1.82 -8.95 -1.82
CA HIS A 23 -1.47 -9.50 -0.51
C HIS A 23 -2.65 -9.74 0.46
N ILE A 24 -3.88 -9.35 0.09
CA ILE A 24 -5.09 -9.73 0.82
C ILE A 24 -5.24 -11.26 0.89
N HIS A 25 -4.75 -11.96 -0.15
CA HIS A 25 -4.75 -13.42 -0.26
C HIS A 25 -3.55 -14.08 0.40
N HIS A 26 -2.59 -13.31 0.89
CA HIS A 26 -1.41 -13.83 1.58
C HIS A 26 -1.83 -14.52 2.89
N PRO A 27 -1.29 -15.73 3.23
CA PRO A 27 -1.66 -16.47 4.44
C PRO A 27 -1.62 -15.61 5.71
N PHE A 28 -0.63 -14.74 5.85
CA PHE A 28 -0.50 -13.82 6.96
C PHE A 28 -1.69 -12.84 7.06
N ASN A 29 -2.12 -12.23 5.95
CA ASN A 29 -3.30 -11.33 5.95
C ASN A 29 -4.61 -12.10 6.16
N VAL A 30 -4.72 -13.30 5.60
CA VAL A 30 -5.87 -14.18 5.85
C VAL A 30 -5.98 -14.50 7.34
N MET A 31 -4.86 -14.83 7.99
CA MET A 31 -4.79 -15.09 9.43
C MET A 31 -5.27 -13.85 10.23
N LEU A 32 -4.77 -12.65 9.90
CA LEU A 32 -5.18 -11.39 10.54
C LEU A 32 -6.69 -11.13 10.39
N ASN A 33 -7.26 -11.39 9.21
CA ASN A 33 -8.65 -11.06 8.93
C ASN A 33 -9.65 -12.13 9.41
N THR A 34 -9.17 -13.34 9.76
CA THR A 34 -10.02 -14.45 10.25
C THR A 34 -9.93 -14.68 11.76
N GLY A 35 -9.32 -13.76 12.50
CA GLY A 35 -9.28 -13.83 13.97
C GLY A 35 -8.27 -14.84 14.53
N ARG A 36 -7.38 -15.38 13.69
CA ARG A 36 -6.40 -16.41 14.10
C ARG A 36 -5.05 -15.87 14.54
N ALA A 37 -4.84 -14.56 14.42
CA ALA A 37 -3.60 -13.94 14.84
C ALA A 37 -3.53 -13.76 16.36
N THR A 38 -2.36 -14.03 16.92
CA THR A 38 -2.09 -13.70 18.33
C THR A 38 -1.87 -12.19 18.50
N PRO A 39 -1.98 -11.66 19.74
CA PRO A 39 -1.64 -10.25 19.99
C PRO A 39 -0.21 -9.89 19.56
N GLU A 40 0.75 -10.77 19.74
CA GLU A 40 2.16 -10.58 19.34
C GLU A 40 2.29 -10.47 17.82
N GLN A 41 1.55 -11.30 17.07
CA GLN A 41 1.53 -11.25 15.60
C GLN A 41 0.91 -9.96 15.08
N ILE A 42 -0.16 -9.46 15.73
CA ILE A 42 -0.77 -8.17 15.40
C ILE A 42 0.20 -7.03 15.70
N ARG A 43 0.83 -7.01 16.88
CA ARG A 43 1.82 -6.00 17.25
C ARG A 43 3.01 -6.00 16.28
N GLY A 44 3.55 -7.17 15.97
CA GLY A 44 4.63 -7.33 15.01
C GLY A 44 4.26 -6.80 13.62
N TRP A 45 3.03 -7.08 13.15
CA TRP A 45 2.52 -6.55 11.89
C TRP A 45 2.40 -5.03 11.92
N VAL A 46 1.80 -4.45 12.97
CA VAL A 46 1.63 -2.99 13.11
C VAL A 46 2.97 -2.29 13.12
N ALA A 47 3.94 -2.76 13.92
CA ALA A 47 5.26 -2.17 14.02
C ALA A 47 6.03 -2.22 12.68
N ASN A 48 6.01 -3.35 12.00
CA ASN A 48 6.71 -3.51 10.72
C ASN A 48 6.04 -2.73 9.58
N ARG A 49 4.71 -2.70 9.54
CA ARG A 49 3.96 -1.96 8.53
C ARG A 49 4.13 -0.45 8.67
N TYR A 50 4.47 0.06 9.85
CA TYR A 50 4.78 1.47 10.07
C TYR A 50 5.88 1.98 9.13
N TYR A 51 6.93 1.20 8.89
CA TYR A 51 7.98 1.57 7.95
C TYR A 51 7.46 1.81 6.53
N TYR A 52 6.49 1.03 6.10
CA TYR A 52 5.82 1.28 4.82
C TYR A 52 5.01 2.58 4.86
N GLN A 53 4.31 2.89 5.97
CA GLN A 53 3.48 4.09 6.08
C GLN A 53 4.31 5.37 5.96
N ILE A 54 5.42 5.48 6.69
CA ILE A 54 6.29 6.66 6.63
C ILE A 54 7.02 6.81 5.29
N ASN A 55 7.13 5.75 4.51
CA ASN A 55 7.75 5.76 3.19
C ASN A 55 6.77 6.02 2.03
N ILE A 56 5.46 6.02 2.27
CA ILE A 56 4.48 6.39 1.24
C ILE A 56 4.66 7.86 0.80
N PRO A 57 4.68 8.87 1.68
CA PRO A 57 4.88 10.25 1.26
C PRO A 57 6.28 10.48 0.66
N VAL A 58 7.32 9.81 1.16
CA VAL A 58 8.68 9.87 0.59
C VAL A 58 8.70 9.38 -0.86
N LYS A 59 8.05 8.26 -1.14
CA LYS A 59 7.89 7.70 -2.50
C LYS A 59 7.05 8.64 -3.38
N ASP A 60 5.96 9.22 -2.84
CA ASP A 60 5.11 10.13 -3.59
C ASP A 60 5.82 11.45 -3.92
N ALA A 61 6.64 11.97 -3.01
CA ALA A 61 7.50 13.13 -3.26
C ALA A 61 8.53 12.84 -4.37
N ALA A 62 9.11 11.64 -4.40
CA ALA A 62 10.03 11.22 -5.46
C ALA A 62 9.34 11.18 -6.84
N ILE A 63 8.12 10.69 -6.91
CA ILE A 63 7.30 10.72 -8.14
C ILE A 63 7.07 12.16 -8.60
N MET A 64 6.68 13.05 -7.68
CA MET A 64 6.44 14.46 -7.98
C MET A 64 7.70 15.19 -8.45
N ALA A 65 8.85 14.91 -7.84
CA ALA A 65 10.14 15.51 -8.19
C ALA A 65 10.56 15.17 -9.64
N ASN A 66 10.21 13.99 -10.12
CA ASN A 66 10.52 13.52 -11.47
C ASN A 66 9.43 13.84 -12.51
N CYS A 67 8.25 14.30 -12.07
CA CYS A 67 7.09 14.52 -12.94
C CYS A 67 7.07 15.94 -13.50
N ASP A 68 7.09 16.09 -14.83
CA ASP A 68 6.96 17.36 -15.54
C ASP A 68 5.50 17.78 -15.79
N ASP A 69 4.54 16.85 -15.69
CA ASP A 69 3.10 17.11 -15.83
C ASP A 69 2.54 17.81 -14.57
N ARG A 70 2.18 19.09 -14.73
CA ARG A 70 1.63 19.90 -13.63
C ARG A 70 0.30 19.36 -13.09
N GLU A 71 -0.54 18.80 -13.96
CA GLU A 71 -1.85 18.27 -13.56
C GLU A 71 -1.66 17.02 -12.68
N VAL A 72 -0.75 16.15 -13.07
CA VAL A 72 -0.38 14.98 -12.28
C VAL A 72 0.14 15.42 -10.90
N ARG A 73 1.07 16.39 -10.83
CA ARG A 73 1.58 16.88 -9.55
C ARG A 73 0.49 17.47 -8.66
N ARG A 74 -0.46 18.25 -9.21
CA ARG A 74 -1.57 18.83 -8.44
C ARG A 74 -2.49 17.79 -7.79
N ASN A 75 -2.71 16.68 -8.47
CA ASN A 75 -3.50 15.58 -7.93
C ASN A 75 -2.67 14.71 -6.98
N TRP A 76 -1.36 14.54 -7.29
CA TRP A 76 -0.50 13.64 -6.54
C TRP A 76 -0.10 14.16 -5.15
N VAL A 77 0.01 15.49 -4.98
CA VAL A 77 0.35 16.13 -3.70
C VAL A 77 -0.63 15.75 -2.58
N GLN A 78 -1.89 15.51 -2.92
CA GLN A 78 -2.90 15.14 -1.93
C GLN A 78 -2.54 13.82 -1.20
N ARG A 79 -1.86 12.90 -1.87
CA ARG A 79 -1.41 11.64 -1.27
C ARG A 79 -0.38 11.85 -0.15
N ILE A 80 0.47 12.86 -0.31
CA ILE A 80 1.44 13.26 0.73
C ILE A 80 0.67 13.86 1.90
N LEU A 81 -0.24 14.79 1.65
CA LEU A 81 -1.04 15.43 2.69
C LEU A 81 -1.90 14.42 3.46
N ASP A 82 -2.46 13.41 2.78
CA ASP A 82 -3.24 12.36 3.43
C ASP A 82 -2.40 11.50 4.40
N HIS A 83 -1.09 11.37 4.18
CA HIS A 83 -0.22 10.57 5.04
C HIS A 83 0.50 11.40 6.09
N ASP A 84 1.11 12.52 5.70
CA ASP A 84 1.85 13.39 6.61
C ASP A 84 0.93 14.29 7.45
N GLY A 85 -0.29 14.52 6.97
CA GLY A 85 -1.23 15.46 7.58
C GLY A 85 -1.07 16.89 7.05
N TYR A 86 -2.11 17.71 7.28
CA TYR A 86 -2.10 19.13 6.94
C TYR A 86 -3.16 19.87 7.76
N GLY A 87 -2.79 21.04 8.31
CA GLY A 87 -3.69 21.82 9.16
C GLY A 87 -4.12 21.02 10.40
N ASP A 88 -5.40 20.84 10.60
CA ASP A 88 -5.95 20.07 11.72
C ASP A 88 -6.07 18.55 11.44
N ASP A 89 -5.80 18.11 10.21
CA ASP A 89 -5.76 16.69 9.88
C ASP A 89 -4.40 16.09 10.26
N PRO A 90 -4.34 15.18 11.25
CA PRO A 90 -3.09 14.58 11.70
C PRO A 90 -2.46 13.62 10.70
N GLY A 91 -3.18 13.23 9.66
CA GLY A 91 -2.72 12.31 8.62
C GLY A 91 -2.73 10.82 8.97
N GLY A 92 -2.45 10.03 7.94
CA GLY A 92 -2.46 8.56 8.04
C GLY A 92 -1.34 7.99 8.90
N ILE A 93 -0.17 8.64 8.97
CA ILE A 93 0.96 8.20 9.81
C ILE A 93 0.58 8.31 11.28
N GLU A 94 -0.01 9.43 11.69
CA GLU A 94 -0.49 9.60 13.06
C GLU A 94 -1.62 8.63 13.38
N SER A 95 -2.55 8.42 12.45
CA SER A 95 -3.62 7.42 12.62
C SER A 95 -3.06 5.99 12.77
N TRP A 96 -1.93 5.69 12.11
CA TRP A 96 -1.24 4.41 12.27
C TRP A 96 -0.57 4.28 13.64
N LEU A 97 0.03 5.35 14.16
CA LEU A 97 0.61 5.37 15.51
C LEU A 97 -0.47 5.18 16.58
N ARG A 98 -1.65 5.75 16.41
CA ARG A 98 -2.80 5.47 17.29
C ARG A 98 -3.25 4.01 17.25
N LEU A 99 -3.20 3.37 16.06
CA LEU A 99 -3.42 1.92 15.98
C LEU A 99 -2.34 1.16 16.75
N ALA A 100 -1.07 1.59 16.66
CA ALA A 100 0.03 0.96 17.41
C ALA A 100 -0.21 1.04 18.93
N GLU A 101 -0.63 2.18 19.43
CA GLU A 101 -1.00 2.36 20.85
C GLU A 101 -2.21 1.49 21.22
N ALA A 102 -3.23 1.42 20.35
CA ALA A 102 -4.41 0.62 20.58
C ALA A 102 -4.15 -0.91 20.65
N VAL A 103 -3.07 -1.38 19.99
CA VAL A 103 -2.63 -2.78 20.10
C VAL A 103 -1.60 -3.01 21.23
N GLY A 104 -1.32 -1.97 22.04
CA GLY A 104 -0.44 -2.05 23.21
C GLY A 104 1.05 -1.95 22.88
N LEU A 105 1.42 -1.23 21.82
CA LEU A 105 2.79 -0.83 21.53
C LEU A 105 3.04 0.58 22.07
N GLU A 106 4.25 0.82 22.55
CA GLU A 106 4.69 2.16 22.86
C GLU A 106 5.04 2.91 21.56
N ARG A 107 4.53 4.13 21.40
CA ARG A 107 4.79 4.98 20.23
C ARG A 107 6.29 5.07 19.90
N ARG A 108 7.13 5.34 20.93
CA ARG A 108 8.57 5.45 20.78
C ARG A 108 9.23 4.20 20.19
N GLN A 109 8.76 3.01 20.55
CA GLN A 109 9.28 1.74 20.01
C GLN A 109 8.99 1.62 18.52
N VAL A 110 7.81 2.07 18.09
CA VAL A 110 7.40 2.04 16.68
C VAL A 110 8.18 3.08 15.87
N GLU A 111 8.30 4.30 16.38
CA GLU A 111 9.02 5.41 15.72
C GLU A 111 10.52 5.15 15.61
N SER A 112 11.14 4.48 16.60
CA SER A 112 12.56 4.10 16.55
C SER A 112 12.89 3.01 15.55
N LEU A 113 11.88 2.31 15.03
CA LEU A 113 12.02 1.19 14.08
C LEU A 113 12.82 -0.01 14.66
N GLU A 114 12.92 -0.13 15.98
CA GLU A 114 13.68 -1.20 16.64
C GLU A 114 13.14 -2.62 16.32
N MET A 115 11.82 -2.70 16.02
CA MET A 115 11.16 -3.96 15.66
C MET A 115 11.15 -4.22 14.13
N LEU A 116 11.77 -3.35 13.33
CA LEU A 116 11.72 -3.45 11.88
C LEU A 116 12.57 -4.60 11.36
N LEU A 117 11.91 -5.54 10.70
CA LEU A 117 12.56 -6.70 10.08
C LEU A 117 13.34 -6.30 8.81
N PRO A 118 14.55 -6.85 8.60
CA PRO A 118 15.35 -6.55 7.42
C PRO A 118 14.62 -6.82 6.10
N GLY A 119 13.84 -7.90 6.00
CA GLY A 119 13.07 -8.23 4.80
C GLY A 119 11.97 -7.21 4.48
N VAL A 120 11.31 -6.65 5.51
CA VAL A 120 10.34 -5.56 5.33
C VAL A 120 11.04 -4.29 4.86
N ARG A 121 12.16 -3.91 5.49
CA ARG A 121 12.97 -2.76 5.05
C ARG A 121 13.37 -2.90 3.59
N PHE A 122 13.94 -4.05 3.23
CA PHE A 122 14.41 -4.30 1.87
C PHE A 122 13.28 -4.16 0.83
N ALA A 123 12.10 -4.73 1.09
CA ALA A 123 10.94 -4.64 0.20
C ALA A 123 10.44 -3.21 0.04
N VAL A 124 10.34 -2.44 1.13
CA VAL A 124 9.90 -1.03 1.10
C VAL A 124 10.93 -0.16 0.37
N ASP A 125 12.22 -0.34 0.66
CA ASP A 125 13.32 0.41 0.04
C ASP A 125 13.39 0.14 -1.47
N ALA A 126 13.14 -1.10 -1.91
CA ALA A 126 13.05 -1.44 -3.33
C ALA A 126 11.95 -0.61 -4.02
N TYR A 127 10.80 -0.46 -3.40
CA TYR A 127 9.70 0.35 -3.95
C TYR A 127 10.01 1.85 -3.98
N VAL A 128 10.57 2.39 -2.90
CA VAL A 128 10.99 3.81 -2.84
C VAL A 128 12.07 4.09 -3.89
N ASN A 129 13.06 3.21 -4.02
CA ASN A 129 14.13 3.36 -5.01
C ASN A 129 13.61 3.22 -6.44
N PHE A 130 12.63 2.36 -6.69
CA PHE A 130 11.94 2.32 -7.98
C PHE A 130 11.31 3.68 -8.30
N ALA A 131 10.55 4.27 -7.38
CA ALA A 131 9.91 5.58 -7.56
C ALA A 131 10.92 6.72 -7.81
N ARG A 132 12.11 6.64 -7.21
CA ARG A 132 13.19 7.63 -7.40
C ARG A 132 13.86 7.55 -8.78
N ARG A 133 13.94 6.37 -9.36
CA ARG A 133 14.77 6.10 -10.56
C ARG A 133 13.97 5.88 -11.82
N ALA A 134 12.74 5.38 -11.70
CA ALA A 134 11.89 5.13 -12.86
C ALA A 134 11.37 6.43 -13.48
N PRO A 135 11.07 6.46 -14.78
CA PRO A 135 10.26 7.52 -15.36
C PRO A 135 8.97 7.70 -14.59
N TRP A 136 8.54 8.95 -14.38
CA TRP A 136 7.38 9.22 -13.53
C TRP A 136 6.09 8.48 -13.95
N PRO A 137 5.80 8.20 -15.25
CA PRO A 137 4.64 7.40 -15.63
C PRO A 137 4.70 5.97 -15.08
N GLU A 138 5.89 5.35 -15.07
CA GLU A 138 6.11 4.03 -14.49
C GLU A 138 5.97 4.06 -12.97
N ALA A 139 6.49 5.10 -12.31
CA ALA A 139 6.38 5.27 -10.87
C ALA A 139 4.92 5.50 -10.41
N VAL A 140 4.12 6.24 -11.20
CA VAL A 140 2.66 6.37 -11.00
C VAL A 140 1.98 5.00 -11.16
N CYS A 141 2.31 4.25 -12.22
CA CYS A 141 1.77 2.92 -12.46
C CYS A 141 2.06 1.94 -11.29
N ALA A 142 3.24 2.01 -10.67
CA ALA A 142 3.57 1.21 -9.50
C ALA A 142 2.66 1.47 -8.29
N SER A 143 1.91 2.58 -8.27
CA SER A 143 0.94 2.87 -7.22
C SER A 143 -0.44 2.23 -7.45
N LEU A 144 -0.67 1.54 -8.57
CA LEU A 144 -1.97 0.93 -8.92
C LEU A 144 -2.43 -0.20 -8.01
N THR A 145 -1.61 -0.66 -7.06
CA THR A 145 -2.09 -1.59 -6.02
C THR A 145 -3.22 -1.00 -5.17
N GLU A 146 -3.40 0.33 -5.21
CA GLU A 146 -4.58 1.00 -4.63
C GLU A 146 -5.91 0.50 -5.25
N LEU A 147 -5.91 -0.05 -6.48
CA LEU A 147 -7.07 -0.73 -7.09
C LEU A 147 -7.69 -1.80 -6.16
N PHE A 148 -6.86 -2.43 -5.33
CA PHE A 148 -7.24 -3.54 -4.47
C PHE A 148 -7.31 -3.15 -2.99
N ALA A 149 -6.78 -1.99 -2.61
CA ALA A 149 -6.66 -1.55 -1.22
C ALA A 149 -8.01 -1.33 -0.50
N PRO A 150 -9.09 -0.81 -1.12
CA PRO A 150 -10.35 -0.62 -0.43
C PRO A 150 -10.92 -1.91 0.18
N GLU A 151 -10.69 -3.05 -0.47
CA GLU A 151 -11.23 -4.32 0.00
C GLU A 151 -10.58 -4.78 1.30
N ILE A 152 -9.24 -4.74 1.39
CA ILE A 152 -8.55 -5.18 2.61
C ILE A 152 -8.89 -4.28 3.83
N HIS A 153 -9.12 -2.99 3.59
CA HIS A 153 -9.52 -2.06 4.67
C HIS A 153 -10.96 -2.33 5.12
N ARG A 154 -11.89 -2.57 4.17
CA ARG A 154 -13.27 -2.94 4.51
C ARG A 154 -13.34 -4.26 5.28
N GLN A 155 -12.58 -5.26 4.87
CA GLN A 155 -12.52 -6.54 5.60
C GLN A 155 -12.06 -6.34 7.04
N ARG A 156 -11.01 -5.55 7.29
CA ARG A 156 -10.55 -5.26 8.65
C ARG A 156 -11.60 -4.57 9.51
N LEU A 157 -12.24 -3.54 8.97
CA LEU A 157 -13.32 -2.84 9.68
C LEU A 157 -14.50 -3.75 10.01
N ALA A 158 -14.80 -4.70 9.12
CA ALA A 158 -15.90 -5.64 9.32
C ALA A 158 -15.56 -6.77 10.32
N THR A 159 -14.31 -7.23 10.36
CA THR A 159 -13.96 -8.46 11.11
C THR A 159 -13.19 -8.20 12.40
N TRP A 160 -12.32 -7.20 12.45
CA TRP A 160 -11.44 -6.97 13.61
C TRP A 160 -12.19 -6.63 14.89
N PRO A 161 -13.26 -5.82 14.92
CA PRO A 161 -13.99 -5.56 16.16
C PRO A 161 -14.54 -6.83 16.82
N GLY A 162 -14.96 -7.81 16.02
CA GLY A 162 -15.46 -9.09 16.53
C GLY A 162 -14.36 -10.08 16.92
N HIS A 163 -13.25 -10.10 16.16
CA HIS A 163 -12.16 -11.03 16.38
C HIS A 163 -11.16 -10.56 17.43
N TYR A 164 -10.96 -9.25 17.55
CA TYR A 164 -9.96 -8.64 18.43
C TYR A 164 -10.60 -7.55 19.32
N PRO A 165 -11.56 -7.91 20.20
CA PRO A 165 -12.30 -6.94 21.04
C PRO A 165 -11.41 -6.18 22.03
N TRP A 166 -10.16 -6.61 22.19
CA TRP A 166 -9.15 -5.94 23.02
C TRP A 166 -8.50 -4.73 22.32
N ILE A 167 -8.71 -4.55 21.00
CA ILE A 167 -8.23 -3.39 20.24
C ILE A 167 -9.29 -2.31 20.33
N ASP A 168 -8.91 -1.13 20.85
CA ASP A 168 -9.83 0.02 20.88
C ASP A 168 -10.24 0.40 19.44
N SER A 169 -11.53 0.58 19.25
CA SER A 169 -12.12 0.95 17.95
C SER A 169 -11.57 2.27 17.40
N ALA A 170 -11.17 3.21 18.26
CA ALA A 170 -10.51 4.46 17.86
C ALA A 170 -9.20 4.19 17.12
N GLY A 171 -8.49 3.09 17.42
CA GLY A 171 -7.29 2.67 16.70
C GLY A 171 -7.56 2.24 15.26
N LEU A 172 -8.81 1.96 14.89
CA LEU A 172 -9.17 1.55 13.52
C LEU A 172 -9.43 2.73 12.56
N ALA A 173 -9.29 3.98 13.03
CA ALA A 173 -9.54 5.19 12.24
C ALA A 173 -8.71 5.24 10.95
N TYR A 174 -7.47 4.72 10.96
CA TYR A 174 -6.65 4.59 9.77
C TYR A 174 -7.38 3.84 8.64
N PHE A 175 -7.99 2.70 8.94
CA PHE A 175 -8.70 1.90 7.93
C PHE A 175 -9.95 2.60 7.42
N GLN A 176 -10.64 3.37 8.28
CA GLN A 176 -11.83 4.15 7.90
C GLN A 176 -11.47 5.22 6.86
N SER A 177 -10.44 6.03 7.13
CA SER A 177 -9.99 7.07 6.21
C SER A 177 -9.49 6.49 4.89
N ARG A 178 -8.75 5.36 4.92
CA ARG A 178 -8.22 4.72 3.72
C ARG A 178 -9.29 4.16 2.77
N VAL A 179 -10.46 3.76 3.26
CA VAL A 179 -11.57 3.33 2.37
C VAL A 179 -11.99 4.43 1.40
N THR A 180 -12.06 5.68 1.88
CA THR A 180 -12.45 6.84 1.07
C THR A 180 -11.30 7.37 0.21
N GLN A 181 -10.12 7.56 0.81
CA GLN A 181 -8.94 8.10 0.13
C GLN A 181 -8.46 7.18 -1.00
N ALA A 182 -8.41 5.86 -0.77
CA ALA A 182 -7.98 4.90 -1.78
C ALA A 182 -8.86 4.92 -3.03
N ARG A 183 -10.18 5.18 -2.91
CA ARG A 183 -11.06 5.28 -4.08
C ARG A 183 -10.64 6.43 -5.01
N ARG A 184 -10.40 7.62 -4.45
CA ARG A 184 -9.93 8.79 -5.22
C ARG A 184 -8.58 8.50 -5.90
N ASP A 185 -7.64 7.93 -5.16
CA ASP A 185 -6.29 7.61 -5.64
C ASP A 185 -6.32 6.60 -6.80
N VAL A 186 -7.22 5.61 -6.70
CA VAL A 186 -7.48 4.62 -7.76
C VAL A 186 -7.93 5.28 -9.05
N GLU A 187 -8.95 6.12 -8.98
CA GLU A 187 -9.55 6.74 -10.15
C GLU A 187 -8.50 7.55 -10.93
N PHE A 188 -7.72 8.35 -10.23
CA PHE A 188 -6.66 9.15 -10.85
C PHE A 188 -5.50 8.31 -11.37
N GLY A 189 -4.99 7.36 -10.58
CA GLY A 189 -3.87 6.50 -10.95
C GLY A 189 -4.19 5.61 -12.15
N LEU A 190 -5.40 5.04 -12.18
CA LEU A 190 -5.87 4.21 -13.29
C LEU A 190 -6.05 5.04 -14.56
N ALA A 191 -6.74 6.19 -14.47
CA ALA A 191 -6.94 7.08 -15.62
C ALA A 191 -5.59 7.53 -16.22
N SER A 192 -4.63 7.88 -15.38
CA SER A 192 -3.28 8.25 -15.80
C SER A 192 -2.56 7.10 -16.49
N THR A 193 -2.60 5.89 -15.94
CA THR A 193 -1.96 4.72 -16.54
C THR A 193 -2.58 4.38 -17.90
N LEU A 194 -3.92 4.36 -18.00
CA LEU A 194 -4.61 4.08 -19.27
C LEU A 194 -4.33 5.14 -20.34
N ARG A 195 -4.06 6.39 -19.95
CA ARG A 195 -3.70 7.49 -20.85
C ARG A 195 -2.25 7.39 -21.34
N LEU A 196 -1.33 7.00 -20.48
CA LEU A 196 0.11 7.08 -20.73
C LEU A 196 0.68 5.82 -21.41
N PHE A 197 0.08 4.66 -21.18
CA PHE A 197 0.55 3.38 -21.70
C PHE A 197 -0.29 2.94 -22.92
N THR A 198 0.01 3.53 -24.09
CA THR A 198 -0.83 3.42 -25.29
C THR A 198 -0.35 2.37 -26.31
N THR A 199 0.89 1.88 -26.21
CA THR A 199 1.39 0.81 -27.07
C THR A 199 1.34 -0.54 -26.37
N ARG A 200 1.32 -1.65 -27.14
CA ARG A 200 1.37 -3.01 -26.55
C ARG A 200 2.60 -3.19 -25.65
N ALA A 201 3.76 -2.74 -26.07
CA ALA A 201 4.98 -2.84 -25.27
C ALA A 201 4.86 -2.05 -23.95
N ALA A 202 4.31 -0.83 -24.00
CA ALA A 202 4.08 -0.04 -22.79
C ALA A 202 3.05 -0.68 -21.88
N GLN A 203 1.95 -1.22 -22.42
CA GLN A 203 0.92 -1.91 -21.64
C GLN A 203 1.47 -3.17 -20.94
N LEU A 204 2.30 -3.96 -21.61
CA LEU A 204 2.99 -5.10 -20.99
C LEU A 204 3.93 -4.61 -19.88
N ARG A 205 4.67 -3.53 -20.12
CA ARG A 205 5.53 -2.91 -19.10
C ARG A 205 4.74 -2.48 -17.88
N ALA A 206 3.55 -1.91 -18.04
CA ALA A 206 2.68 -1.54 -16.93
C ALA A 206 2.26 -2.76 -16.07
N LEU A 207 1.98 -3.91 -16.71
CA LEU A 207 1.68 -5.15 -15.99
C LEU A 207 2.89 -5.66 -15.18
N GLU A 208 4.10 -5.59 -15.75
CA GLU A 208 5.34 -5.94 -15.04
C GLU A 208 5.55 -5.05 -13.81
N ILE A 209 5.34 -3.74 -13.96
CA ILE A 209 5.47 -2.77 -12.87
C ILE A 209 4.44 -3.04 -11.77
N LEU A 210 3.19 -3.28 -12.14
CA LEU A 210 2.16 -3.65 -11.18
C LEU A 210 2.51 -4.95 -10.46
N ARG A 211 3.02 -5.95 -11.19
CA ARG A 211 3.49 -7.21 -10.61
C ARG A 211 4.63 -6.98 -9.62
N PHE A 212 5.65 -6.21 -9.98
CA PHE A 212 6.72 -5.83 -9.06
C PHE A 212 6.18 -5.26 -7.76
N LYS A 213 5.22 -4.33 -7.82
CA LYS A 213 4.65 -3.75 -6.61
C LYS A 213 3.82 -4.74 -5.78
N LEU A 214 3.11 -5.64 -6.43
CA LEU A 214 2.41 -6.73 -5.75
C LEU A 214 3.40 -7.65 -5.03
N ASP A 215 4.53 -7.98 -5.67
CA ASP A 215 5.59 -8.78 -5.07
C ASP A 215 6.24 -8.07 -3.86
N VAL A 216 6.44 -6.74 -3.91
CA VAL A 216 6.89 -5.96 -2.74
C VAL A 216 5.95 -6.15 -1.56
N LEU A 217 4.63 -6.04 -1.77
CA LEU A 217 3.64 -6.20 -0.71
C LEU A 217 3.59 -7.65 -0.19
N TRP A 218 3.78 -8.62 -1.08
CA TRP A 218 3.83 -10.02 -0.72
C TRP A 218 5.04 -10.34 0.14
N GLN A 219 6.24 -9.91 -0.28
CA GLN A 219 7.50 -10.12 0.43
C GLN A 219 7.54 -9.48 1.82
N MET A 220 6.88 -8.33 2.01
CA MET A 220 6.71 -7.77 3.36
C MET A 220 5.95 -8.74 4.28
N ASN A 221 4.92 -9.41 3.77
CA ASN A 221 4.13 -10.36 4.55
C ASN A 221 4.88 -11.69 4.75
N ASP A 222 5.67 -12.15 3.76
CA ASP A 222 6.56 -13.32 3.91
C ASP A 222 7.58 -13.08 5.04
N ALA A 223 8.23 -11.92 5.05
CA ALA A 223 9.20 -11.56 6.08
C ALA A 223 8.57 -11.55 7.48
N MET A 224 7.39 -10.97 7.62
CA MET A 224 6.65 -10.96 8.88
C MET A 224 6.14 -12.36 9.26
N GLY A 225 5.63 -13.11 8.29
CA GLY A 225 5.15 -14.47 8.49
C GLY A 225 6.26 -15.39 9.03
N LEU A 226 7.43 -15.35 8.40
CA LEU A 226 8.59 -16.12 8.84
C LEU A 226 9.03 -15.75 10.27
N ALA A 227 9.14 -14.45 10.57
CA ALA A 227 9.61 -13.96 11.86
C ALA A 227 8.60 -14.21 13.00
N LEU A 228 7.30 -14.19 12.69
CA LEU A 228 6.21 -14.32 13.66
C LEU A 228 5.60 -15.73 13.70
N GLY A 229 6.26 -16.70 13.08
CA GLY A 229 5.90 -18.12 13.18
C GLY A 229 4.61 -18.52 12.44
N VAL A 230 4.24 -17.79 11.39
CA VAL A 230 3.12 -18.14 10.53
C VAL A 230 3.61 -19.10 9.44
N ARG A 231 3.15 -20.35 9.52
CA ARG A 231 3.45 -21.35 8.47
C ARG A 231 2.59 -21.07 7.23
N SER A 232 3.22 -21.03 6.08
CA SER A 232 2.58 -20.96 4.75
C SER A 232 1.73 -22.19 4.47
#